data_74c46817194dea77954933c271c09eed
#
_entry.id   74c46817194dea77954933c271c09eed
#
_cell.length_a   1.000
_cell.length_b   1.000
_cell.length_c   1.000
_cell.angle_alpha   90.00
_cell.angle_beta   90.00
_cell.angle_gamma   90.00
#
_symmetry.space_group_name_H-M   'P 1'
#
loop_
_entity.id
_entity.type
_entity.pdbx_description
1 polymer ?
#
loop_
_entity_poly.entity_id
_entity_poly.type
_entity_poly.pdbx_seq_one_letter_code
_entity_poly.pdbx_strand_id
1 'polypeptide(L)'
;MAITVRDIVELAQKKGCVLATGESKLSKEVYYVDTMEIPDMEAWMKPNVLYITTGYAYSGTKEKILSLIKSLHDVNAAAIAIKSRFIGAYMEEFLKLAEEYEFPIIIMPEELPFTEL
;
A
#
# COMPACT_ATOMS: atom_id res chain seq x y z
N MET A 1 5.91 16.03 -16.35
CA MET A 1 5.03 14.87 -16.56
C MET A 1 4.87 14.13 -15.26
N ALA A 2 3.65 13.90 -14.84
CA ALA A 2 3.39 13.25 -13.54
C ALA A 2 3.42 11.74 -13.68
N ILE A 3 3.97 11.08 -12.65
CA ILE A 3 3.90 9.63 -12.52
C ILE A 3 2.60 9.31 -11.80
N THR A 4 1.88 8.30 -12.27
CA THR A 4 0.61 7.90 -11.67
C THR A 4 0.72 6.51 -11.03
N VAL A 5 -0.30 6.16 -10.25
CA VAL A 5 -0.39 4.80 -9.68
C VAL A 5 -0.34 3.75 -10.80
N ARG A 6 -0.99 4.02 -11.94
CA ARG A 6 -0.95 3.11 -13.10
C ARG A 6 0.48 2.83 -13.54
N ASP A 7 1.31 3.87 -13.64
CA ASP A 7 2.71 3.71 -14.04
C ASP A 7 3.47 2.80 -13.09
N ILE A 8 3.26 2.99 -11.80
CA ILE A 8 3.89 2.15 -10.78
C ILE A 8 3.40 0.71 -10.86
N VAL A 9 2.09 0.52 -11.04
CA VAL A 9 1.51 -0.82 -11.15
C VAL A 9 2.07 -1.57 -12.36
N GLU A 10 2.18 -0.90 -13.49
CA GLU A 10 2.73 -1.52 -14.70
C GLU A 10 4.17 -1.99 -14.51
N LEU A 11 5.00 -1.18 -13.86
CA LEU A 11 6.37 -1.56 -13.54
C LEU A 11 6.41 -2.70 -12.51
N ALA A 12 5.58 -2.60 -11.48
CA ALA A 12 5.55 -3.59 -10.40
C ALA A 12 5.06 -4.95 -10.88
N GLN A 13 4.11 -4.99 -11.82
CA GLN A 13 3.61 -6.24 -12.37
C GLN A 13 4.70 -7.03 -13.09
N LYS A 14 5.67 -6.35 -13.69
CA LYS A 14 6.80 -7.00 -14.33
C LYS A 14 7.71 -7.71 -13.32
N LYS A 15 7.59 -7.35 -12.05
CA LYS A 15 8.38 -7.95 -10.96
C LYS A 15 7.54 -8.90 -10.10
N GLY A 16 6.36 -9.27 -10.56
CA GLY A 16 5.51 -10.24 -9.89
C GLY A 16 4.52 -9.65 -8.88
N CYS A 17 4.42 -8.33 -8.81
CA CYS A 17 3.44 -7.69 -7.94
C CYS A 17 2.04 -7.76 -8.54
N VAL A 18 1.02 -7.67 -7.68
CA VAL A 18 -0.38 -7.74 -8.10
C VAL A 18 -1.14 -6.55 -7.53
N LEU A 19 -1.90 -5.87 -8.39
CA LEU A 19 -2.84 -4.86 -7.91
C LEU A 19 -4.08 -5.58 -7.37
N ALA A 20 -4.30 -5.48 -6.07
CA ALA A 20 -5.40 -6.20 -5.42
C ALA A 20 -6.68 -5.38 -5.33
N THR A 21 -6.58 -4.08 -5.16
CA THR A 21 -7.73 -3.18 -5.02
C THR A 21 -7.43 -1.82 -5.64
N GLY A 22 -8.46 -0.98 -5.76
CA GLY A 22 -8.26 0.42 -6.11
C GLY A 22 -8.10 0.71 -7.59
N GLU A 23 -8.66 -0.13 -8.46
CA GLU A 23 -8.58 0.10 -9.91
C GLU A 23 -9.13 1.44 -10.34
N SER A 24 -10.09 2.00 -9.61
CA SER A 24 -10.69 3.29 -9.93
C SER A 24 -9.76 4.47 -9.67
N LYS A 25 -8.64 4.25 -8.98
CA LYS A 25 -7.71 5.30 -8.58
C LYS A 25 -6.36 5.23 -9.30
N LEU A 26 -6.27 4.53 -10.41
CA LEU A 26 -5.02 4.37 -11.14
C LEU A 26 -4.49 5.67 -11.74
N SER A 27 -5.34 6.67 -11.92
CA SER A 27 -4.91 7.97 -12.41
C SER A 27 -4.35 8.90 -11.33
N LYS A 28 -4.40 8.47 -10.07
CA LYS A 28 -3.85 9.25 -8.95
C LYS A 28 -2.36 9.49 -9.14
N GLU A 29 -1.92 10.75 -8.98
CA GLU A 29 -0.51 11.09 -9.13
C GLU A 29 0.30 10.63 -7.91
N VAL A 30 1.54 10.20 -8.18
CA VAL A 30 2.49 9.80 -7.14
C VAL A 30 3.65 10.80 -7.17
N TYR A 31 3.80 11.55 -6.09
CA TYR A 31 4.87 12.54 -6.00
C TYR A 31 6.12 11.97 -5.35
N TYR A 32 5.96 11.06 -4.38
CA TYR A 32 7.07 10.46 -3.65
C TYR A 32 6.79 8.99 -3.36
N VAL A 33 7.86 8.25 -3.13
CA VAL A 33 7.81 6.87 -2.64
C VAL A 33 8.53 6.85 -1.31
N ASP A 34 7.92 6.25 -0.29
CA ASP A 34 8.51 6.18 1.05
C ASP A 34 8.25 4.81 1.66
N THR A 35 9.11 4.41 2.58
CA THR A 35 8.94 3.15 3.30
C THR A 35 8.26 3.41 4.65
N MET A 36 7.58 2.38 5.15
CA MET A 36 6.76 2.51 6.35
C MET A 36 6.95 1.26 7.21
N GLU A 37 8.04 1.26 8.00
CA GLU A 37 8.42 0.11 8.82
C GLU A 37 8.40 0.40 10.32
N ILE A 38 8.02 1.63 10.70
CA ILE A 38 7.95 2.06 12.10
C ILE A 38 6.48 2.21 12.47
N PRO A 39 6.04 1.72 13.64
CA PRO A 39 4.66 1.94 14.08
C PRO A 39 4.41 3.43 14.34
N ASP A 40 3.14 3.83 14.30
CA ASP A 40 2.70 5.20 14.56
C ASP A 40 3.19 6.22 13.52
N MET A 41 3.31 5.77 12.26
CA MET A 41 3.69 6.66 11.16
C MET A 41 2.55 7.57 10.70
N GLU A 42 1.35 7.40 11.24
CA GLU A 42 0.17 8.13 10.79
C GLU A 42 0.35 9.64 10.81
N ALA A 43 1.06 10.16 11.81
CA ALA A 43 1.33 11.59 11.93
C ALA A 43 2.25 12.12 10.82
N TRP A 44 2.95 11.24 10.13
CA TRP A 44 3.94 11.59 9.10
C TRP A 44 3.45 11.29 7.70
N MET A 45 2.30 10.69 7.55
CA MET A 45 1.74 10.35 6.25
C MET A 45 1.36 11.59 5.46
N LYS A 46 1.57 11.55 4.16
CA LYS A 46 1.33 12.69 3.27
C LYS A 46 0.53 12.27 2.04
N PRO A 47 -0.19 13.23 1.42
CA PRO A 47 -0.93 12.92 0.19
C PRO A 47 0.02 12.62 -0.96
N ASN A 48 -0.48 11.86 -1.92
CA ASN A 48 0.21 11.52 -3.16
C ASN A 48 1.53 10.77 -2.97
N VAL A 49 1.69 10.08 -1.84
CA VAL A 49 2.86 9.23 -1.58
C VAL A 49 2.47 7.78 -1.78
N LEU A 50 3.33 7.03 -2.45
CA LEU A 50 3.25 5.57 -2.49
C LEU A 50 4.07 5.03 -1.33
N TYR A 51 3.42 4.33 -0.41
CA TYR A 51 4.10 3.74 0.73
C TYR A 51 4.44 2.28 0.46
N ILE A 52 5.63 1.85 0.88
CA ILE A 52 6.10 0.47 0.75
C ILE A 52 6.38 -0.07 2.14
N THR A 53 5.84 -1.23 2.46
CA THR A 53 6.04 -1.82 3.78
C THR A 53 6.03 -3.35 3.71
N THR A 54 6.74 -3.99 4.67
CA THR A 54 6.61 -5.42 4.87
C THR A 54 5.33 -5.77 5.63
N GLY A 55 4.73 -4.78 6.31
CA GLY A 55 3.57 -5.00 7.16
C GLY A 55 3.92 -5.36 8.59
N TYR A 56 5.21 -5.53 8.91
CA TYR A 56 5.64 -5.97 10.24
C TYR A 56 5.18 -5.01 11.34
N ALA A 57 5.29 -3.70 11.11
CA ALA A 57 4.92 -2.69 12.11
C ALA A 57 3.44 -2.72 12.46
N TYR A 58 2.61 -3.30 11.60
CA TYR A 58 1.16 -3.37 11.76
C TYR A 58 0.67 -4.79 12.01
N SER A 59 1.60 -5.72 12.24
CA SER A 59 1.25 -7.09 12.58
C SER A 59 0.76 -7.17 14.03
N GLY A 60 0.10 -8.26 14.35
CA GLY A 60 -0.31 -8.54 15.72
C GLY A 60 -1.76 -8.27 16.04
N THR A 61 -2.38 -7.21 15.53
CA THR A 61 -3.80 -6.98 15.74
C THR A 61 -4.50 -6.57 14.45
N LYS A 62 -5.75 -7.01 14.33
CA LYS A 62 -6.60 -6.65 13.21
C LYS A 62 -6.83 -5.13 13.17
N GLU A 63 -7.02 -4.53 14.34
CA GLU A 63 -7.29 -3.09 14.45
C GLU A 63 -6.18 -2.24 13.87
N LYS A 64 -4.93 -2.61 14.08
CA LYS A 64 -3.78 -1.88 13.53
C LYS A 64 -3.78 -1.91 12.02
N ILE A 65 -4.07 -3.07 11.44
CA ILE A 65 -4.06 -3.24 9.99
C ILE A 65 -5.20 -2.45 9.34
N LEU A 66 -6.39 -2.49 9.92
CA LEU A 66 -7.52 -1.75 9.40
C LEU A 66 -7.34 -0.25 9.59
N SER A 67 -6.77 0.17 10.72
CA SER A 67 -6.47 1.57 10.97
C SER A 67 -5.49 2.13 9.95
N LEU A 68 -4.55 1.31 9.49
CA LEU A 68 -3.58 1.72 8.47
C LEU A 68 -4.29 2.16 7.19
N ILE A 69 -5.24 1.37 6.70
CA ILE A 69 -5.98 1.71 5.48
C ILE A 69 -6.75 3.01 5.66
N LYS A 70 -7.42 3.17 6.80
CA LYS A 70 -8.18 4.38 7.07
C LYS A 70 -7.28 5.61 7.07
N SER A 71 -6.14 5.53 7.73
CA SER A 71 -5.18 6.63 7.80
C SER A 71 -4.64 7.01 6.42
N LEU A 72 -4.30 6.02 5.60
CA LEU A 72 -3.83 6.26 4.24
C LEU A 72 -4.90 6.93 3.39
N HIS A 73 -6.14 6.48 3.51
CA HIS A 73 -7.26 7.08 2.80
C HIS A 73 -7.49 8.53 3.24
N ASP A 74 -7.48 8.77 4.55
CA ASP A 74 -7.79 10.09 5.12
C ASP A 74 -6.76 11.16 4.71
N VAL A 75 -5.50 10.78 4.53
CA VAL A 75 -4.46 11.74 4.08
C VAL A 75 -4.35 11.83 2.57
N ASN A 76 -5.15 11.09 1.82
CA ASN A 76 -5.06 11.01 0.35
C ASN A 76 -3.72 10.49 -0.16
N ALA A 77 -3.15 9.51 0.53
CA ALA A 77 -1.98 8.81 0.02
C ALA A 77 -2.31 8.18 -1.33
N ALA A 78 -1.29 7.94 -2.17
CA ALA A 78 -1.53 7.44 -3.52
C ALA A 78 -1.84 5.95 -3.54
N ALA A 79 -1.07 5.15 -2.80
CA ALA A 79 -1.22 3.70 -2.76
C ALA A 79 -0.32 3.11 -1.67
N ILE A 80 -0.46 1.82 -1.42
CA ILE A 80 0.48 1.09 -0.58
C ILE A 80 0.88 -0.21 -1.27
N ALA A 81 2.19 -0.49 -1.26
CA ALA A 81 2.73 -1.76 -1.72
C ALA A 81 3.16 -2.54 -0.48
N ILE A 82 2.65 -3.73 -0.30
CA ILE A 82 2.79 -4.48 0.95
C ILE A 82 3.02 -5.96 0.68
N LYS A 83 3.85 -6.58 1.52
CA LYS A 83 4.03 -8.02 1.52
C LYS A 83 2.99 -8.66 2.43
N SER A 84 2.59 -9.88 2.13
CA SER A 84 1.50 -10.55 2.85
C SER A 84 1.94 -11.23 4.14
N ARG A 85 3.24 -11.47 4.32
CA ARG A 85 3.76 -12.33 5.39
C ARG A 85 3.24 -11.98 6.80
N PHE A 86 3.27 -10.70 7.15
CA PHE A 86 2.95 -10.29 8.52
C PHE A 86 1.48 -9.91 8.72
N ILE A 87 0.71 -9.82 7.65
CA ILE A 87 -0.72 -9.49 7.75
C ILE A 87 -1.63 -10.56 7.15
N GLY A 88 -1.05 -11.71 6.75
CA GLY A 88 -1.78 -12.77 6.05
C GLY A 88 -3.06 -13.23 6.74
N ALA A 89 -3.05 -13.31 8.09
CA ALA A 89 -4.22 -13.71 8.85
C ALA A 89 -5.41 -12.75 8.70
N TYR A 90 -5.14 -11.49 8.37
CA TYR A 90 -6.16 -10.44 8.23
C TYR A 90 -6.23 -9.89 6.81
N MET A 91 -5.61 -10.57 5.86
CA MET A 91 -5.53 -10.09 4.48
C MET A 91 -6.93 -9.87 3.88
N GLU A 92 -7.87 -10.77 4.14
CA GLU A 92 -9.22 -10.66 3.61
C GLU A 92 -9.92 -9.38 4.08
N GLU A 93 -9.87 -9.11 5.38
CA GLU A 93 -10.47 -7.92 5.95
C GLU A 93 -9.77 -6.65 5.47
N PHE A 94 -8.44 -6.71 5.37
CA PHE A 94 -7.63 -5.59 4.89
C PHE A 94 -8.02 -5.22 3.46
N LEU A 95 -8.09 -6.19 2.57
CA LEU A 95 -8.45 -5.95 1.17
C LEU A 95 -9.90 -5.50 1.02
N LYS A 96 -10.79 -6.06 1.83
CA LYS A 96 -12.20 -5.68 1.80
C LYS A 96 -12.38 -4.20 2.17
N LEU A 97 -11.70 -3.74 3.22
CA LEU A 97 -11.79 -2.34 3.64
C LEU A 97 -11.15 -1.43 2.59
N ALA A 98 -10.03 -1.84 2.02
CA ALA A 98 -9.38 -1.07 0.96
C ALA A 98 -10.30 -0.93 -0.26
N GLU A 99 -11.05 -1.97 -0.60
CA GLU A 99 -12.00 -1.92 -1.70
C GLU A 99 -13.14 -0.93 -1.40
N GLU A 100 -13.61 -0.88 -0.17
CA GLU A 100 -14.64 0.08 0.25
C GLU A 100 -14.18 1.52 0.07
N TYR A 101 -12.90 1.79 0.35
CA TYR A 101 -12.31 3.12 0.16
C TYR A 101 -11.77 3.34 -1.25
N GLU A 102 -11.83 2.31 -2.08
CA GLU A 102 -11.22 2.33 -3.42
C GLU A 102 -9.73 2.68 -3.37
N PHE A 103 -9.05 2.27 -2.31
CA PHE A 103 -7.65 2.58 -2.10
C PHE A 103 -6.75 1.54 -2.77
N PRO A 104 -5.76 1.96 -3.59
CA PRO A 104 -4.91 0.99 -4.30
C PRO A 104 -3.98 0.22 -3.36
N ILE A 105 -4.08 -1.11 -3.42
CA ILE A 105 -3.19 -2.02 -2.70
C ILE A 105 -2.41 -2.84 -3.72
N ILE A 106 -1.09 -2.78 -3.64
CA ILE A 106 -0.21 -3.60 -4.47
C ILE A 106 0.41 -4.66 -3.56
N ILE A 107 0.20 -5.94 -3.90
CA ILE A 107 0.78 -7.05 -3.14
C ILE A 107 2.11 -7.42 -3.76
N MET A 108 3.18 -7.38 -2.98
CA MET A 108 4.53 -7.70 -3.43
C MET A 108 4.90 -9.14 -3.08
N PRO A 109 5.66 -9.85 -3.96
CA PRO A 109 6.22 -11.15 -3.61
C PRO A 109 7.14 -11.02 -2.39
N GLU A 110 7.16 -12.04 -1.54
CA GLU A 110 7.96 -12.01 -0.31
C GLU A 110 9.46 -11.87 -0.59
N GLU A 111 9.94 -12.46 -1.67
CA GLU A 111 11.34 -12.45 -2.03
C GLU A 111 11.80 -11.20 -2.79
N LEU A 112 10.89 -10.31 -3.12
CA LEU A 112 11.25 -9.11 -3.87
C LEU A 112 11.87 -8.06 -2.96
N PRO A 113 13.14 -7.64 -3.18
CA PRO A 113 13.73 -6.56 -2.40
C PRO A 113 13.07 -5.23 -2.73
N PHE A 114 12.96 -4.34 -1.74
CA PHE A 114 12.37 -3.02 -1.96
C PHE A 114 13.16 -2.21 -2.99
N THR A 115 14.46 -2.42 -3.06
CA THR A 115 15.32 -1.72 -4.02
C THR A 115 15.02 -2.05 -5.47
N GLU A 116 14.27 -3.13 -5.71
CA GLU A 116 13.89 -3.55 -7.06
C GLU A 116 12.52 -3.00 -7.49
N LEU A 117 11.85 -2.35 -6.61
CA LEU A 117 10.56 -1.73 -6.87
C LEU A 117 10.72 -0.23 -7.18
#